data_b143ab82a8eea24233d24496dfb6292f
#
_entry.id   b143ab82a8eea24233d24496dfb6292f
#
_cell.length_a   1.000
_cell.length_b   1.000
_cell.length_c   1.000
_cell.angle_alpha   90.00
_cell.angle_beta   90.00
_cell.angle_gamma   90.00
#
_symmetry.space_group_name_H-M   'P 1'
#
loop_
_entity.id
_entity.type
_entity.pdbx_description
1 polymer ?
#
loop_
_entity_poly.entity_id
_entity_poly.type
_entity_poly.pdbx_seq_one_letter_code
_entity_poly.pdbx_strand_id
1 'polypeptide(L)'
;MPYGGNDWLALTQEPTLEPALPICDAHHHFWDLRPERLPYPRYLLHELVADVHCGHNVRATVFIETRAMYRPDGPVELRPVGEVEFVQGLAAASASGLYGPCRAAAAIVDHANLNLADRVTPVLEALRAASPNRLRGIRHTVTWDPHPEVASREKEGGLATADFRAGAHMLARMGLSLDTGLCFPQLPELGAFAQAVPTLTIILNHLGGLMRVGPYGHRDDEVLAPWRRVPTSTLSWGASACPAWGLTGMSGPHLSARTSWPRR
;
A
#
# COMPACT_ATOMS: atom_id res chain seq x y z
N MET A 1 7.53 22.80 -1.03
CA MET A 1 6.99 23.38 -2.27
C MET A 1 5.50 23.09 -2.31
N PRO A 2 4.65 24.02 -2.69
CA PRO A 2 3.27 23.66 -2.95
C PRO A 2 3.25 22.66 -4.11
N TYR A 3 2.61 21.52 -3.90
CA TYR A 3 2.35 20.56 -4.95
C TYR A 3 1.46 21.22 -6.01
N GLY A 4 1.94 21.36 -7.24
CA GLY A 4 1.26 22.11 -8.31
C GLY A 4 0.03 21.42 -8.90
N GLY A 5 -0.35 20.25 -8.40
CA GLY A 5 -1.52 19.52 -8.89
C GLY A 5 -1.45 19.22 -10.39
N ASN A 6 -2.60 19.36 -11.04
CA ASN A 6 -2.73 19.10 -12.48
C ASN A 6 -1.88 20.03 -13.35
N ASP A 7 -1.66 21.27 -12.91
CA ASP A 7 -0.79 22.22 -13.64
C ASP A 7 0.65 21.73 -13.68
N TRP A 8 1.13 21.11 -12.61
CA TRP A 8 2.46 20.51 -12.57
C TRP A 8 2.55 19.26 -13.46
N LEU A 9 1.53 18.41 -13.44
CA LEU A 9 1.46 17.22 -14.29
C LEU A 9 1.38 17.58 -15.78
N ALA A 10 0.76 18.72 -16.13
CA ALA A 10 0.66 19.20 -17.50
C ALA A 10 1.98 19.71 -18.09
N LEU A 11 3.02 19.93 -17.26
CA LEU A 11 4.34 20.40 -17.72
C LEU A 11 5.10 19.36 -18.56
N THR A 12 4.82 18.06 -18.34
CA THR A 12 5.48 16.96 -19.03
C THR A 12 4.43 15.94 -19.48
N GLN A 13 3.88 16.16 -20.66
CA GLN A 13 2.98 15.18 -21.29
C GLN A 13 3.78 14.30 -22.25
N GLU A 14 3.73 13.01 -22.02
CA GLU A 14 4.36 12.01 -22.87
C GLU A 14 3.31 11.10 -23.49
N PRO A 15 3.52 10.63 -24.74
CA PRO A 15 2.65 9.60 -25.30
C PRO A 15 2.70 8.30 -24.48
N THR A 16 1.57 7.65 -24.31
CA THR A 16 1.52 6.32 -23.69
C THR A 16 2.31 5.32 -24.53
N LEU A 17 3.33 4.68 -23.94
CA LEU A 17 4.25 3.80 -24.67
C LEU A 17 3.58 2.51 -25.15
N GLU A 18 2.77 1.89 -24.31
CA GLU A 18 2.11 0.60 -24.60
C GLU A 18 0.62 0.68 -24.20
N PRO A 19 -0.21 1.43 -24.97
CA PRO A 19 -1.59 1.73 -24.59
C PRO A 19 -2.50 0.50 -24.49
N ALA A 20 -2.13 -0.60 -25.16
CA ALA A 20 -2.90 -1.86 -25.14
C ALA A 20 -2.52 -2.79 -23.98
N LEU A 21 -1.40 -2.54 -23.29
CA LEU A 21 -0.93 -3.40 -22.19
C LEU A 21 -1.95 -3.39 -21.04
N PRO A 22 -2.54 -4.56 -20.66
CA PRO A 22 -3.47 -4.60 -19.54
C PRO A 22 -2.73 -4.37 -18.23
N ILE A 23 -3.20 -3.40 -17.45
CA ILE A 23 -2.61 -2.99 -16.17
C ILE A 23 -3.60 -3.31 -15.04
N CYS A 24 -3.09 -3.88 -13.96
CA CYS A 24 -3.71 -3.85 -12.65
C CYS A 24 -2.93 -2.86 -11.79
N ASP A 25 -3.56 -1.74 -11.43
CA ASP A 25 -2.99 -0.82 -10.44
C ASP A 25 -3.08 -1.48 -9.06
N ALA A 26 -1.94 -1.83 -8.50
CA ALA A 26 -1.85 -2.60 -7.28
C ALA A 26 -1.96 -1.74 -6.01
N HIS A 27 -2.09 -0.41 -6.12
CA HIS A 27 -2.04 0.44 -4.93
C HIS A 27 -2.66 1.83 -5.17
N HIS A 28 -3.95 1.97 -4.89
CA HIS A 28 -4.61 3.27 -4.83
C HIS A 28 -5.40 3.45 -3.53
N HIS A 29 -5.87 4.66 -3.29
CA HIS A 29 -6.67 5.03 -2.13
C HIS A 29 -7.94 5.75 -2.56
N PHE A 30 -8.97 5.73 -1.68
CA PHE A 30 -10.11 6.62 -1.77
C PHE A 30 -10.25 7.44 -0.49
N TRP A 31 -10.58 8.71 -0.62
CA TRP A 31 -10.88 9.57 0.53
C TRP A 31 -11.85 10.67 0.14
N ASP A 32 -12.56 11.19 1.13
CA ASP A 32 -13.37 12.41 1.05
C ASP A 32 -13.17 13.22 2.32
N LEU A 33 -13.34 14.55 2.22
CA LEU A 33 -13.21 15.47 3.35
C LEU A 33 -11.88 15.33 4.13
N ARG A 34 -10.81 14.96 3.45
CA ARG A 34 -9.50 14.83 4.09
C ARG A 34 -8.91 16.22 4.36
N PRO A 35 -8.54 16.53 5.63
CA PRO A 35 -8.07 17.86 5.94
C PRO A 35 -6.69 18.15 5.35
N GLU A 36 -6.54 19.31 4.79
CA GLU A 36 -5.43 20.27 4.62
C GLU A 36 -4.02 19.81 4.20
N ARG A 37 -3.67 18.52 4.25
CA ARG A 37 -2.31 18.06 3.90
C ARG A 37 -2.14 17.63 2.46
N LEU A 38 -3.23 17.47 1.74
CA LEU A 38 -3.23 17.08 0.34
C LEU A 38 -3.92 18.15 -0.49
N PRO A 39 -3.42 18.42 -1.72
CA PRO A 39 -4.03 19.41 -2.61
C PRO A 39 -5.43 19.01 -3.07
N TYR A 40 -5.80 17.75 -2.88
CA TYR A 40 -7.11 17.21 -3.24
C TYR A 40 -7.85 16.76 -1.97
N PRO A 41 -8.90 17.48 -1.54
CA PRO A 41 -9.69 17.11 -0.37
C PRO A 41 -10.52 15.85 -0.60
N ARG A 42 -10.74 15.49 -1.87
CA ARG A 42 -11.51 14.33 -2.31
C ARG A 42 -10.80 13.60 -3.43
N TYR A 43 -10.79 12.27 -3.34
CA TYR A 43 -10.42 11.37 -4.43
C TYR A 43 -11.31 10.13 -4.36
N LEU A 44 -12.32 10.08 -5.21
CA LEU A 44 -13.33 9.03 -5.27
C LEU A 44 -13.38 8.40 -6.66
N LEU A 45 -14.47 7.70 -6.97
CA LEU A 45 -14.61 6.95 -8.20
C LEU A 45 -14.51 7.83 -9.47
N HIS A 46 -15.02 9.06 -9.42
CA HIS A 46 -14.95 9.96 -10.59
C HIS A 46 -13.52 10.42 -10.88
N GLU A 47 -12.76 10.75 -9.84
CA GLU A 47 -11.36 11.16 -9.97
C GLU A 47 -10.53 9.98 -10.45
N LEU A 48 -10.70 8.78 -9.86
CA LEU A 48 -10.01 7.57 -10.31
C LEU A 48 -10.31 7.24 -11.78
N VAL A 49 -11.57 7.36 -12.20
CA VAL A 49 -11.98 7.08 -13.59
C VAL A 49 -11.31 8.05 -14.56
N ALA A 50 -11.18 9.32 -14.19
CA ALA A 50 -10.44 10.29 -15.01
C ALA A 50 -8.97 9.89 -15.18
N ASP A 51 -8.33 9.44 -14.08
CA ASP A 51 -6.92 9.01 -14.11
C ASP A 51 -6.72 7.72 -14.93
N VAL A 52 -7.58 6.72 -14.77
CA VAL A 52 -7.43 5.45 -15.51
C VAL A 52 -7.74 5.58 -17.01
N HIS A 53 -8.39 6.68 -17.42
CA HIS A 53 -8.66 6.96 -18.82
C HIS A 53 -7.58 7.84 -19.50
N CYS A 54 -6.44 8.07 -18.85
CA CYS A 54 -5.35 8.91 -19.37
C CYS A 54 -4.53 8.28 -20.53
N GLY A 55 -5.02 7.21 -21.15
CA GLY A 55 -4.37 6.56 -22.30
C GLY A 55 -3.80 5.16 -22.01
N HIS A 56 -3.81 4.72 -20.76
CA HIS A 56 -3.42 3.38 -20.36
C HIS A 56 -4.61 2.42 -20.28
N ASN A 57 -4.38 1.11 -20.49
CA ASN A 57 -5.40 0.08 -20.38
C ASN A 57 -5.49 -0.47 -18.94
N VAL A 58 -5.90 0.36 -18.00
CA VAL A 58 -6.11 -0.06 -16.60
C VAL A 58 -7.40 -0.88 -16.50
N ARG A 59 -7.26 -2.16 -16.18
CA ARG A 59 -8.36 -3.14 -16.13
C ARG A 59 -8.96 -3.31 -14.74
N ALA A 60 -8.12 -3.17 -13.72
CA ALA A 60 -8.52 -3.32 -12.33
C ALA A 60 -7.60 -2.52 -11.42
N THR A 61 -8.08 -2.19 -10.22
CA THR A 61 -7.27 -1.57 -9.19
C THR A 61 -7.43 -2.30 -7.86
N VAL A 62 -6.42 -2.22 -7.00
CA VAL A 62 -6.45 -2.71 -5.62
C VAL A 62 -6.48 -1.50 -4.69
N PHE A 63 -7.53 -1.43 -3.88
CA PHE A 63 -7.63 -0.42 -2.84
C PHE A 63 -6.76 -0.80 -1.65
N ILE A 64 -5.99 0.15 -1.16
CA ILE A 64 -5.21 0.03 0.06
C ILE A 64 -5.73 1.02 1.09
N GLU A 65 -5.83 0.61 2.35
CA GLU A 65 -6.33 1.44 3.46
C GLU A 65 -5.67 2.83 3.51
N THR A 66 -6.42 3.80 3.91
CA THR A 66 -5.93 5.18 4.09
C THR A 66 -6.52 5.86 5.33
N ARG A 67 -7.20 5.09 6.18
CA ARG A 67 -7.89 5.55 7.40
C ARG A 67 -9.01 6.54 7.10
N ALA A 68 -9.67 6.40 5.95
CA ALA A 68 -10.83 7.16 5.58
C ALA A 68 -12.09 6.47 6.07
N MET A 69 -13.12 7.25 6.43
CA MET A 69 -14.46 6.73 6.75
C MET A 69 -14.52 5.65 7.85
N TYR A 70 -13.58 5.71 8.80
CA TYR A 70 -13.64 4.83 9.98
C TYR A 70 -14.94 5.09 10.75
N ARG A 71 -15.52 4.05 11.33
CA ARG A 71 -16.70 4.20 12.19
C ARG A 71 -16.37 5.14 13.36
N PRO A 72 -17.20 6.14 13.67
CA PRO A 72 -16.94 7.09 14.76
C PRO A 72 -17.07 6.41 16.14
N ASP A 73 -17.92 5.40 16.22
CA ASP A 73 -18.33 4.72 17.45
C ASP A 73 -17.90 3.26 17.49
N GLY A 74 -18.09 2.63 18.66
CA GLY A 74 -17.77 1.23 18.90
C GLY A 74 -16.30 0.97 19.26
N PRO A 75 -15.93 -0.31 19.43
CA PRO A 75 -14.57 -0.72 19.74
C PRO A 75 -13.58 -0.16 18.72
N VAL A 76 -12.47 0.40 19.20
CA VAL A 76 -11.49 1.09 18.36
C VAL A 76 -10.91 0.18 17.27
N GLU A 77 -10.72 -1.09 17.59
CA GLU A 77 -10.21 -2.12 16.67
C GLU A 77 -11.17 -2.47 15.54
N LEU A 78 -12.48 -2.20 15.70
CA LEU A 78 -13.52 -2.45 14.69
C LEU A 78 -13.84 -1.21 13.84
N ARG A 79 -13.31 -0.04 14.17
CA ARG A 79 -13.56 1.19 13.40
C ARG A 79 -13.12 1.10 11.93
N PRO A 80 -12.03 0.41 11.56
CA PRO A 80 -11.64 0.23 10.15
C PRO A 80 -12.70 -0.42 9.28
N VAL A 81 -13.63 -1.19 9.85
CA VAL A 81 -14.73 -1.81 9.10
C VAL A 81 -15.53 -0.78 8.29
N GLY A 82 -15.66 0.46 8.80
CA GLY A 82 -16.31 1.56 8.07
C GLY A 82 -15.63 1.91 6.75
N GLU A 83 -14.30 1.84 6.69
CA GLU A 83 -13.56 2.06 5.44
C GLU A 83 -13.86 0.96 4.42
N VAL A 84 -13.91 -0.30 4.86
CA VAL A 84 -14.27 -1.42 3.97
C VAL A 84 -15.70 -1.29 3.45
N GLU A 85 -16.67 -0.92 4.29
CA GLU A 85 -18.06 -0.68 3.89
C GLU A 85 -18.16 0.42 2.83
N PHE A 86 -17.47 1.52 3.04
CA PHE A 86 -17.39 2.64 2.12
C PHE A 86 -16.80 2.23 0.77
N VAL A 87 -15.64 1.59 0.77
CA VAL A 87 -14.94 1.16 -0.45
C VAL A 87 -15.72 0.06 -1.18
N GLN A 88 -16.36 -0.84 -0.46
CA GLN A 88 -17.24 -1.86 -1.04
C GLN A 88 -18.39 -1.22 -1.84
N GLY A 89 -18.93 -0.09 -1.36
CA GLY A 89 -19.95 0.67 -2.10
C GLY A 89 -19.41 1.26 -3.41
N LEU A 90 -18.22 1.87 -3.37
CA LEU A 90 -17.56 2.41 -4.58
C LEU A 90 -17.19 1.30 -5.57
N ALA A 91 -16.69 0.16 -5.08
CA ALA A 91 -16.39 -1.01 -5.90
C ALA A 91 -17.64 -1.60 -6.56
N ALA A 92 -18.76 -1.62 -5.86
CA ALA A 92 -20.05 -2.05 -6.40
C ALA A 92 -20.55 -1.09 -7.50
N ALA A 93 -20.42 0.22 -7.28
CA ALA A 93 -20.74 1.22 -8.29
C ALA A 93 -19.88 1.05 -9.56
N SER A 94 -18.56 0.87 -9.42
CA SER A 94 -17.68 0.57 -10.55
C SER A 94 -18.08 -0.73 -11.28
N ALA A 95 -18.46 -1.76 -10.53
CA ALA A 95 -18.83 -3.06 -11.10
C ALA A 95 -20.12 -3.02 -11.92
N SER A 96 -20.94 -1.97 -11.79
CA SER A 96 -22.14 -1.76 -12.63
C SER A 96 -21.83 -1.57 -14.12
N GLY A 97 -20.57 -1.18 -14.43
CA GLY A 97 -20.13 -0.85 -15.80
C GLY A 97 -20.44 0.58 -16.24
N LEU A 98 -21.19 1.35 -15.46
CA LEU A 98 -21.54 2.75 -15.80
C LEU A 98 -20.33 3.69 -15.78
N TYR A 99 -19.26 3.30 -15.06
CA TYR A 99 -18.01 4.04 -14.94
C TYR A 99 -16.92 3.57 -15.90
N GLY A 100 -17.25 2.79 -16.91
CA GLY A 100 -16.31 2.23 -17.86
C GLY A 100 -15.85 0.80 -17.54
N PRO A 101 -14.84 0.28 -18.27
CA PRO A 101 -14.44 -1.12 -18.18
C PRO A 101 -13.51 -1.44 -17.00
N CYS A 102 -12.89 -0.44 -16.37
CA CYS A 102 -12.01 -0.64 -15.22
C CYS A 102 -12.81 -1.10 -13.99
N ARG A 103 -12.31 -2.10 -13.30
CA ARG A 103 -12.85 -2.58 -12.02
C ARG A 103 -12.13 -1.91 -10.86
N ALA A 104 -12.61 -0.75 -10.43
CA ALA A 104 -12.08 -0.04 -9.27
C ALA A 104 -12.26 -0.86 -7.99
N ALA A 105 -11.21 -0.90 -7.16
CA ALA A 105 -11.16 -1.67 -5.92
C ALA A 105 -11.64 -3.12 -6.11
N ALA A 106 -11.17 -3.78 -7.17
CA ALA A 106 -11.44 -5.20 -7.43
C ALA A 106 -10.94 -6.09 -6.28
N ALA A 107 -9.91 -5.64 -5.57
CA ALA A 107 -9.46 -6.17 -4.29
C ALA A 107 -9.34 -5.03 -3.28
N ILE A 108 -9.47 -5.37 -2.00
CA ILE A 108 -9.39 -4.46 -0.86
C ILE A 108 -8.36 -5.00 0.11
N VAL A 109 -7.43 -4.15 0.51
CA VAL A 109 -6.48 -4.36 1.60
C VAL A 109 -6.76 -3.28 2.65
N ASP A 110 -7.24 -3.68 3.82
CA ASP A 110 -7.63 -2.75 4.87
C ASP A 110 -6.74 -2.89 6.11
N HIS A 111 -7.05 -2.16 7.16
CA HIS A 111 -6.25 -2.15 8.38
C HIS A 111 -6.83 -3.06 9.46
N ALA A 112 -5.93 -3.82 10.12
CA ALA A 112 -6.17 -4.43 11.42
C ALA A 112 -4.89 -4.38 12.25
N ASN A 113 -5.03 -4.19 13.56
CA ASN A 113 -3.89 -4.15 14.47
C ASN A 113 -3.42 -5.57 14.81
N LEU A 114 -2.36 -6.05 14.18
CA LEU A 114 -1.83 -7.40 14.40
C LEU A 114 -1.20 -7.58 15.79
N ASN A 115 -0.86 -6.48 16.48
CA ASN A 115 -0.39 -6.54 17.87
C ASN A 115 -1.49 -7.02 18.87
N LEU A 116 -2.71 -7.21 18.39
CA LEU A 116 -3.78 -7.87 19.17
C LEU A 116 -3.58 -9.38 19.31
N ALA A 117 -2.60 -9.97 18.63
CA ALA A 117 -2.37 -11.41 18.58
C ALA A 117 -3.65 -12.16 18.11
N ASP A 118 -4.06 -13.24 18.78
CA ASP A 118 -5.27 -13.99 18.42
C ASP A 118 -6.57 -13.19 18.53
N ARG A 119 -6.58 -12.09 19.32
CA ARG A 119 -7.73 -11.19 19.46
C ARG A 119 -8.01 -10.38 18.21
N VAL A 120 -7.15 -10.42 17.19
CA VAL A 120 -7.42 -9.81 15.87
C VAL A 120 -8.50 -10.57 15.09
N THR A 121 -8.77 -11.83 15.41
CA THR A 121 -9.70 -12.69 14.67
C THR A 121 -11.07 -12.06 14.46
N PRO A 122 -11.80 -11.58 15.50
CA PRO A 122 -13.12 -10.97 15.28
C PRO A 122 -13.05 -9.69 14.41
N VAL A 123 -11.92 -8.98 14.42
CA VAL A 123 -11.72 -7.83 13.52
C VAL A 123 -11.64 -8.29 12.06
N LEU A 124 -10.81 -9.31 11.80
CA LEU A 124 -10.66 -9.89 10.45
C LEU A 124 -11.97 -10.48 9.92
N GLU A 125 -12.75 -11.12 10.78
CA GLU A 125 -14.08 -11.64 10.43
C GLU A 125 -15.05 -10.51 10.08
N ALA A 126 -15.06 -9.41 10.85
CA ALA A 126 -15.90 -8.26 10.59
C ALA A 126 -15.53 -7.56 9.26
N LEU A 127 -14.22 -7.37 8.99
CA LEU A 127 -13.74 -6.84 7.71
C LEU A 127 -14.14 -7.74 6.54
N ARG A 128 -14.02 -9.06 6.69
CA ARG A 128 -14.44 -10.03 5.69
C ARG A 128 -15.95 -10.01 5.47
N ALA A 129 -16.73 -9.88 6.51
CA ALA A 129 -18.20 -9.77 6.41
C ALA A 129 -18.61 -8.51 5.65
N ALA A 130 -17.92 -7.39 5.86
CA ALA A 130 -18.16 -6.12 5.14
C ALA A 130 -17.83 -6.22 3.64
N SER A 131 -16.85 -7.04 3.26
CA SER A 131 -16.47 -7.25 1.84
C SER A 131 -16.04 -8.70 1.56
N PRO A 132 -16.98 -9.67 1.51
CA PRO A 132 -16.66 -11.09 1.44
C PRO A 132 -15.94 -11.48 0.14
N ASN A 133 -16.19 -10.76 -0.95
CA ASN A 133 -15.67 -11.09 -2.26
C ASN A 133 -14.43 -10.27 -2.67
N ARG A 134 -14.08 -9.20 -1.93
CA ARG A 134 -12.98 -8.30 -2.31
C ARG A 134 -11.88 -8.16 -1.27
N LEU A 135 -12.15 -8.40 0.03
CA LEU A 135 -11.08 -8.39 1.03
C LEU A 135 -10.03 -9.46 0.69
N ARG A 136 -8.78 -9.04 0.54
CA ARG A 136 -7.65 -9.92 0.18
C ARG A 136 -6.48 -9.83 1.14
N GLY A 137 -6.37 -8.75 1.87
CA GLY A 137 -5.23 -8.52 2.74
C GLY A 137 -5.48 -7.48 3.81
N ILE A 138 -4.50 -7.36 4.67
CA ILE A 138 -4.44 -6.39 5.76
C ILE A 138 -3.16 -5.61 5.61
N ARG A 139 -3.23 -4.28 5.76
CA ARG A 139 -2.05 -3.44 5.87
C ARG A 139 -1.78 -3.09 7.31
N HIS A 140 -0.56 -3.41 7.76
CA HIS A 140 -0.03 -2.95 9.03
C HIS A 140 1.36 -2.37 8.82
N THR A 141 1.45 -1.03 8.89
CA THR A 141 2.70 -0.30 8.72
C THR A 141 3.54 -0.39 9.99
N VAL A 142 4.78 -0.83 9.86
CA VAL A 142 5.72 -1.07 10.98
C VAL A 142 6.96 -0.17 10.89
N THR A 143 6.84 0.99 10.29
CA THR A 143 7.95 1.93 10.15
C THR A 143 8.55 2.29 11.50
N TRP A 144 9.86 2.10 11.61
CA TRP A 144 10.67 2.54 12.74
C TRP A 144 12.07 2.93 12.28
N ASP A 145 12.58 3.99 12.87
CA ASP A 145 13.96 4.43 12.70
C ASP A 145 14.36 5.28 13.92
N PRO A 146 15.60 5.18 14.41
CA PRO A 146 16.07 5.98 15.55
C PRO A 146 16.21 7.47 15.22
N HIS A 147 16.24 7.84 13.94
CA HIS A 147 16.46 9.21 13.53
C HIS A 147 15.15 10.05 13.67
N PRO A 148 15.20 11.22 14.36
CA PRO A 148 13.99 11.99 14.68
C PRO A 148 13.25 12.56 13.45
N GLU A 149 13.93 12.72 12.32
CA GLU A 149 13.29 13.17 11.07
C GLU A 149 12.50 12.06 10.36
N VAL A 150 12.67 10.81 10.79
CA VAL A 150 11.91 9.68 10.25
C VAL A 150 10.64 9.47 11.07
N ALA A 151 9.50 9.52 10.40
CA ALA A 151 8.19 9.32 11.04
C ALA A 151 7.97 7.84 11.39
N SER A 152 8.39 7.44 12.60
CA SER A 152 8.12 6.10 13.12
C SER A 152 6.66 5.93 13.53
N ARG A 153 6.06 4.77 13.25
CA ARG A 153 4.68 4.40 13.62
C ARG A 153 4.63 3.24 14.59
N GLU A 154 5.73 2.51 14.69
CA GLU A 154 5.92 1.38 15.60
C GLU A 154 7.20 1.55 16.42
N LYS A 155 7.46 0.61 17.30
CA LYS A 155 8.69 0.51 18.08
C LYS A 155 9.72 -0.32 17.35
N GLU A 156 10.97 -0.20 17.75
CA GLU A 156 12.04 -1.08 17.32
C GLU A 156 11.67 -2.55 17.48
N GLY A 157 11.96 -3.37 16.46
CA GLY A 157 11.70 -4.81 16.51
C GLY A 157 10.21 -5.18 16.46
N GLY A 158 9.34 -4.31 15.92
CA GLY A 158 7.89 -4.55 15.87
C GLY A 158 7.51 -5.87 15.22
N LEU A 159 8.17 -6.24 14.10
CA LEU A 159 7.94 -7.51 13.40
C LEU A 159 8.42 -8.75 14.19
N ALA A 160 9.33 -8.58 15.14
CA ALA A 160 9.87 -9.67 15.94
C ALA A 160 9.00 -10.03 17.15
N THR A 161 8.04 -9.20 17.51
CA THR A 161 7.20 -9.44 18.70
C THR A 161 6.32 -10.68 18.54
N ALA A 162 6.11 -11.40 19.66
CA ALA A 162 5.27 -12.60 19.66
C ALA A 162 3.82 -12.28 19.25
N ASP A 163 3.28 -11.16 19.73
CA ASP A 163 1.92 -10.73 19.44
C ASP A 163 1.71 -10.42 17.96
N PHE A 164 2.64 -9.66 17.33
CA PHE A 164 2.56 -9.38 15.90
C PHE A 164 2.61 -10.65 15.05
N ARG A 165 3.52 -11.58 15.41
CA ARG A 165 3.63 -12.88 14.72
C ARG A 165 2.37 -13.73 14.88
N ALA A 166 1.78 -13.76 16.08
CA ALA A 166 0.51 -14.45 16.30
C ALA A 166 -0.61 -13.86 15.42
N GLY A 167 -0.75 -12.52 15.39
CA GLY A 167 -1.70 -11.85 14.49
C GLY A 167 -1.43 -12.16 13.01
N ALA A 168 -0.18 -12.20 12.59
CA ALA A 168 0.21 -12.57 11.22
C ALA A 168 -0.13 -14.03 10.87
N HIS A 169 0.01 -14.95 11.80
CA HIS A 169 -0.45 -16.34 11.63
C HIS A 169 -1.98 -16.43 11.44
N MET A 170 -2.76 -15.49 12.06
CA MET A 170 -4.20 -15.43 11.80
C MET A 170 -4.50 -15.02 10.37
N LEU A 171 -3.76 -14.05 9.79
CA LEU A 171 -3.90 -13.69 8.38
C LEU A 171 -3.64 -14.91 7.49
N ALA A 172 -2.53 -15.61 7.70
CA ALA A 172 -2.17 -16.80 6.93
C ALA A 172 -3.28 -17.87 6.98
N ARG A 173 -3.81 -18.16 8.17
CA ARG A 173 -4.93 -19.10 8.35
C ARG A 173 -6.20 -18.68 7.62
N MET A 174 -6.45 -17.38 7.51
CA MET A 174 -7.60 -16.84 6.81
C MET A 174 -7.35 -16.62 5.31
N GLY A 175 -6.16 -16.94 4.79
CA GLY A 175 -5.79 -16.73 3.39
C GLY A 175 -5.73 -15.26 3.00
N LEU A 176 -5.39 -14.36 3.95
CA LEU A 176 -5.19 -12.93 3.72
C LEU A 176 -3.70 -12.63 3.60
N SER A 177 -3.35 -11.66 2.73
CA SER A 177 -1.99 -11.12 2.66
C SER A 177 -1.71 -10.12 3.78
N LEU A 178 -0.43 -9.91 4.06
CA LEU A 178 0.06 -8.77 4.83
C LEU A 178 0.72 -7.77 3.90
N ASP A 179 0.12 -6.61 3.76
CA ASP A 179 0.77 -5.43 3.19
C ASP A 179 1.51 -4.68 4.30
N THR A 180 2.80 -4.42 4.13
CA THR A 180 3.55 -3.71 5.16
C THR A 180 4.40 -2.59 4.59
N GLY A 181 4.35 -1.44 5.25
CA GLY A 181 5.28 -0.33 5.07
C GLY A 181 6.31 -0.36 6.19
N LEU A 182 7.58 -0.19 5.84
CA LEU A 182 8.69 -0.12 6.77
C LEU A 182 9.75 0.87 6.25
N CYS A 183 10.76 1.15 7.03
CA CYS A 183 11.94 1.86 6.59
C CYS A 183 12.98 0.87 6.06
N PHE A 184 13.67 1.19 4.96
CA PHE A 184 14.59 0.23 4.31
C PHE A 184 15.66 -0.40 5.26
N PRO A 185 16.13 0.26 6.34
CA PRO A 185 17.02 -0.40 7.30
C PRO A 185 16.38 -1.58 8.03
N GLN A 186 15.03 -1.67 8.06
CA GLN A 186 14.28 -2.79 8.65
C GLN A 186 14.15 -4.00 7.71
N LEU A 187 14.65 -3.97 6.47
CA LEU A 187 14.55 -5.09 5.53
C LEU A 187 15.11 -6.43 6.07
N PRO A 188 16.23 -6.46 6.82
CA PRO A 188 16.68 -7.70 7.46
C PRO A 188 15.68 -8.25 8.48
N GLU A 189 14.98 -7.38 9.24
CA GLU A 189 13.94 -7.78 10.17
C GLU A 189 12.74 -8.39 9.43
N LEU A 190 12.34 -7.78 8.30
CA LEU A 190 11.30 -8.34 7.42
C LEU A 190 11.70 -9.72 6.89
N GLY A 191 12.96 -9.91 6.50
CA GLY A 191 13.48 -11.21 6.05
C GLY A 191 13.35 -12.28 7.13
N ALA A 192 13.72 -11.95 8.37
CA ALA A 192 13.57 -12.86 9.52
C ALA A 192 12.10 -13.15 9.85
N PHE A 193 11.23 -12.14 9.74
CA PHE A 193 9.79 -12.31 9.90
C PHE A 193 9.19 -13.23 8.84
N ALA A 194 9.55 -13.06 7.57
CA ALA A 194 9.07 -13.92 6.48
C ALA A 194 9.48 -15.39 6.69
N GLN A 195 10.67 -15.64 7.21
CA GLN A 195 11.11 -16.99 7.58
C GLN A 195 10.31 -17.57 8.78
N ALA A 196 9.89 -16.71 9.72
CA ALA A 196 9.11 -17.12 10.88
C ALA A 196 7.64 -17.43 10.55
N VAL A 197 7.08 -16.83 9.47
CA VAL A 197 5.70 -17.02 9.02
C VAL A 197 5.66 -17.40 7.53
N PRO A 198 6.22 -18.56 7.14
CA PRO A 198 6.48 -18.90 5.74
C PRO A 198 5.23 -19.12 4.89
N THR A 199 4.08 -19.31 5.51
CA THR A 199 2.78 -19.49 4.82
C THR A 199 2.05 -18.17 4.54
N LEU A 200 2.56 -17.03 5.03
CA LEU A 200 1.96 -15.73 4.83
C LEU A 200 2.50 -15.09 3.55
N THR A 201 1.59 -14.66 2.68
CA THR A 201 1.95 -13.77 1.58
C THR A 201 2.21 -12.37 2.12
N ILE A 202 3.40 -11.85 1.87
CA ILE A 202 3.81 -10.50 2.31
C ILE A 202 3.99 -9.61 1.09
N ILE A 203 3.39 -8.43 1.13
CA ILE A 203 3.50 -7.39 0.11
C ILE A 203 4.21 -6.19 0.71
N LEU A 204 5.39 -5.90 0.19
CA LEU A 204 6.19 -4.78 0.66
C LEU A 204 5.79 -3.51 -0.08
N ASN A 205 5.24 -2.54 0.66
CA ASN A 205 4.81 -1.28 0.10
C ASN A 205 5.98 -0.32 -0.14
N HIS A 206 5.82 0.60 -1.10
CA HIS A 206 6.69 1.75 -1.33
C HIS A 206 8.18 1.40 -1.48
N LEU A 207 8.47 0.28 -2.17
CA LEU A 207 9.85 -0.19 -2.36
C LEU A 207 10.63 -0.29 -1.03
N GLY A 208 9.94 -0.67 0.07
CA GLY A 208 10.58 -0.78 1.38
C GLY A 208 10.95 0.55 2.02
N GLY A 209 10.20 1.62 1.72
CA GLY A 209 10.36 2.90 2.38
C GLY A 209 11.74 3.52 2.15
N LEU A 210 12.12 3.70 0.88
CA LEU A 210 13.31 4.42 0.49
C LEU A 210 13.24 5.86 1.00
N MET A 211 14.08 6.20 1.95
CA MET A 211 14.10 7.52 2.59
C MET A 211 15.18 8.39 2.00
N ARG A 212 14.89 9.69 1.83
CA ARG A 212 15.86 10.72 1.49
C ARG A 212 15.83 11.85 2.53
N VAL A 213 15.75 11.49 3.80
CA VAL A 213 15.75 12.42 4.93
C VAL A 213 16.85 12.02 5.93
N GLY A 214 17.33 12.97 6.68
CA GLY A 214 18.36 12.75 7.69
C GLY A 214 19.62 12.08 7.12
N PRO A 215 20.13 11.01 7.75
CA PRO A 215 21.37 10.34 7.33
C PRO A 215 21.25 9.63 5.98
N TYR A 216 20.05 9.50 5.43
CA TYR A 216 19.76 8.79 4.19
C TYR A 216 19.68 9.70 2.95
N GLY A 217 19.89 11.01 3.11
CA GLY A 217 19.70 12.02 2.07
C GLY A 217 20.57 11.87 0.83
N HIS A 218 21.67 11.15 0.91
CA HIS A 218 22.71 11.07 -0.14
C HIS A 218 23.22 9.65 -0.44
N ARG A 219 22.49 8.60 -0.05
CA ARG A 219 22.97 7.20 -0.09
C ARG A 219 22.15 6.32 -1.04
N ASP A 220 22.09 6.69 -2.33
CA ASP A 220 21.29 5.96 -3.33
C ASP A 220 21.77 4.52 -3.57
N ASP A 221 23.06 4.27 -3.46
CA ASP A 221 23.71 2.97 -3.68
C ASP A 221 23.60 2.02 -2.48
N GLU A 222 23.60 2.54 -1.25
CA GLU A 222 23.38 1.72 -0.05
C GLU A 222 21.93 1.31 0.18
N VAL A 223 21.00 2.09 -0.34
CA VAL A 223 19.54 1.85 -0.24
C VAL A 223 19.14 0.53 -0.92
N LEU A 224 19.80 0.16 -2.00
CA LEU A 224 19.50 -1.06 -2.75
C LEU A 224 20.26 -2.30 -2.27
N ALA A 225 21.31 -2.14 -1.47
CA ALA A 225 22.13 -3.26 -1.00
C ALA A 225 21.37 -4.28 -0.12
N PRO A 226 20.46 -3.89 0.79
CA PRO A 226 19.69 -4.82 1.60
C PRO A 226 18.75 -5.72 0.76
N TRP A 227 18.29 -5.24 -0.40
CA TRP A 227 17.40 -5.97 -1.29
C TRP A 227 17.94 -7.28 -1.83
N ARG A 228 19.25 -7.39 -2.00
CA ARG A 228 19.91 -8.60 -2.47
C ARG A 228 19.83 -9.76 -1.49
N ARG A 229 19.42 -9.49 -0.24
CA ARG A 229 19.37 -10.46 0.86
C ARG A 229 17.95 -10.89 1.24
N VAL A 230 16.92 -10.26 0.67
CA VAL A 230 15.52 -10.61 0.98
C VAL A 230 15.07 -11.73 0.06
N PRO A 231 14.57 -12.86 0.59
CA PRO A 231 14.03 -13.93 -0.24
C PRO A 231 12.82 -13.44 -1.04
N THR A 232 12.92 -13.45 -2.37
CA THR A 232 11.90 -12.90 -3.27
C THR A 232 10.69 -13.82 -3.46
N SER A 233 10.73 -15.04 -2.96
CA SER A 233 9.67 -16.05 -3.17
C SER A 233 8.33 -15.73 -2.47
N THR A 234 8.34 -14.80 -1.50
CA THR A 234 7.16 -14.41 -0.70
C THR A 234 6.85 -12.91 -0.76
N LEU A 235 7.64 -12.14 -1.51
CA LEU A 235 7.48 -10.69 -1.59
C LEU A 235 6.91 -10.28 -2.93
N SER A 236 5.79 -9.58 -2.92
CA SER A 236 5.24 -8.84 -4.04
C SER A 236 5.51 -7.34 -3.87
N TRP A 237 5.58 -6.61 -4.98
CA TRP A 237 5.96 -5.20 -4.98
C TRP A 237 4.75 -4.33 -5.26
N GLY A 238 4.40 -3.46 -4.31
CA GLY A 238 3.48 -2.35 -4.55
C GLY A 238 4.28 -1.06 -4.69
N ALA A 239 4.26 -0.43 -5.85
CA ALA A 239 4.97 0.81 -6.10
C ALA A 239 4.03 2.01 -5.99
N SER A 240 4.27 2.89 -5.03
CA SER A 240 3.85 4.29 -5.13
C SER A 240 4.86 5.17 -4.41
N ALA A 241 5.30 6.24 -5.07
CA ALA A 241 6.11 7.27 -4.44
C ALA A 241 5.23 8.05 -3.46
N CYS A 242 5.51 7.96 -2.16
CA CYS A 242 4.80 8.74 -1.16
C CYS A 242 5.57 10.04 -0.87
N PRO A 243 4.96 11.24 -1.05
CA PRO A 243 5.61 12.51 -0.74
C PRO A 243 6.08 12.63 0.71
N ALA A 244 5.47 11.90 1.64
CA ALA A 244 5.84 11.88 3.05
C ALA A 244 7.26 11.34 3.31
N TRP A 245 7.90 10.68 2.33
CA TRP A 245 9.23 10.12 2.43
C TRP A 245 10.33 11.00 1.81
N GLY A 246 10.03 12.23 1.42
CA GLY A 246 11.00 13.15 0.82
C GLY A 246 11.39 12.80 -0.62
N LEU A 247 10.68 11.92 -1.29
CA LEU A 247 10.93 11.51 -2.68
C LEU A 247 10.38 12.52 -3.71
N THR A 248 10.21 13.78 -3.33
CA THR A 248 9.84 14.86 -4.25
C THR A 248 11.05 15.19 -5.13
N GLY A 249 11.04 14.74 -6.39
CA GLY A 249 12.01 15.18 -7.40
C GLY A 249 12.97 14.14 -7.91
N MET A 250 12.54 12.92 -8.21
CA MET A 250 13.28 12.06 -9.13
C MET A 250 13.01 12.50 -10.58
N SER A 251 13.57 13.64 -10.97
CA SER A 251 13.90 13.93 -12.35
C SER A 251 15.29 13.35 -12.64
N GLY A 252 15.35 12.08 -12.95
CA GLY A 252 16.53 11.38 -13.44
C GLY A 252 16.12 10.41 -14.55
N PRO A 253 17.03 10.03 -15.46
CA PRO A 253 16.69 9.29 -16.66
C PRO A 253 16.02 7.96 -16.32
N HIS A 254 14.92 7.71 -16.99
CA HIS A 254 14.11 6.49 -17.07
C HIS A 254 14.74 5.23 -16.47
N LEU A 255 14.25 4.79 -15.31
CA LEU A 255 14.28 3.39 -14.93
C LEU A 255 13.18 2.67 -15.75
N SER A 256 13.47 2.37 -17.01
CA SER A 256 12.72 1.37 -17.74
C SER A 256 12.92 0.04 -17.00
N ALA A 257 11.88 -0.44 -16.34
CA ALA A 257 11.86 -1.75 -15.70
C ALA A 257 11.85 -2.86 -16.79
N ARG A 258 12.95 -2.96 -17.54
CA ARG A 258 13.32 -4.21 -18.21
C ARG A 258 14.23 -5.00 -17.30
N THR A 259 13.68 -5.63 -16.29
CA THR A 259 14.38 -6.69 -15.59
C THR A 259 14.02 -8.02 -16.25
N SER A 260 14.76 -8.35 -17.31
CA SER A 260 14.94 -9.74 -17.70
C SER A 260 15.79 -10.40 -16.62
N TRP A 261 15.14 -11.09 -15.69
CA TRP A 261 15.83 -11.96 -14.75
C TRP A 261 16.21 -13.26 -15.47
N PRO A 262 17.47 -13.71 -15.44
CA PRO A 262 17.80 -15.02 -15.94
C PRO A 262 17.14 -16.06 -15.05
N ARG A 263 16.34 -16.95 -15.65
CA ARG A 263 15.87 -18.17 -14.99
C ARG A 263 17.08 -19.05 -14.68
N ARG A 264 17.31 -19.32 -13.42
CA ARG A 264 18.04 -20.49 -12.95
C ARG A 264 17.17 -21.24 -11.96
#